data_29d9860eb5c5336474a54fb7fb426cd1
#
_entry.id   29d9860eb5c5336474a54fb7fb426cd1
#
_cell.length_a   1.000
_cell.length_b   1.000
_cell.length_c   1.000
_cell.angle_alpha   90.00
_cell.angle_beta   90.00
_cell.angle_gamma   90.00
#
_symmetry.space_group_name_H-M   'P 1'
#
loop_
_entity.id
_entity.type
_entity.pdbx_description
1 polymer ?
#
loop_
_entity_poly.entity_id
_entity_poly.type
_entity_poly.pdbx_seq_one_letter_code
_entity_poly.pdbx_strand_id
1 'polypeptide(L)'
;QSYWVEKRGVEAYGEIWRQSVLPEDAIKTYTKIYNGGDWSKTAAELYDYAARMATFDIDGVREYAGSNVTANHFKTTLFKQADGYYQVSYGSCPSTAGFNIVPLNLPDEEGAVVTADFKGLQVGSALPEGDAGNFINGDLQTIQGTATTYNNVGNGKEGWRYGFVALKKDGSRVYGDMYSAKEGEASFAVPADAAYLYF
;
A
#
# COMPACT_ATOMS: atom_id res chain seq x y z
N GLN A 1 0.65 -6.67 13.38
CA GLN A 1 0.14 -7.17 14.67
C GLN A 1 -0.89 -6.19 15.25
N SER A 2 -0.55 -4.92 15.47
CA SER A 2 -1.44 -3.92 16.07
C SER A 2 -2.80 -3.81 15.36
N TYR A 3 -2.84 -3.85 14.04
CA TYR A 3 -4.07 -3.85 13.27
C TYR A 3 -4.99 -5.06 13.57
N TRP A 4 -4.43 -6.25 13.69
CA TRP A 4 -5.22 -7.44 14.02
C TRP A 4 -5.72 -7.39 15.46
N VAL A 5 -4.91 -6.88 16.39
CA VAL A 5 -5.34 -6.67 17.77
C VAL A 5 -6.48 -5.65 17.85
N GLU A 6 -6.39 -4.54 17.13
CA GLU A 6 -7.47 -3.53 17.07
C GLU A 6 -8.77 -4.14 16.49
N LYS A 7 -8.64 -4.91 15.42
CA LYS A 7 -9.81 -5.46 14.69
C LYS A 7 -10.45 -6.68 15.35
N ARG A 8 -9.67 -7.51 16.02
CA ARG A 8 -10.08 -8.85 16.51
C ARG A 8 -9.85 -9.07 18.01
N GLY A 9 -9.22 -8.12 18.68
CA GLY A 9 -8.81 -8.25 20.08
C GLY A 9 -7.44 -8.88 20.23
N VAL A 10 -6.87 -8.73 21.43
CA VAL A 10 -5.50 -9.18 21.76
C VAL A 10 -5.32 -10.70 21.61
N GLU A 11 -6.36 -11.48 21.81
CA GLU A 11 -6.33 -12.94 21.74
C GLU A 11 -6.10 -13.47 20.32
N ALA A 12 -6.46 -12.67 19.30
CA ALA A 12 -6.38 -13.07 17.90
C ALA A 12 -4.95 -13.49 17.50
N TYR A 13 -3.95 -12.79 18.00
CA TYR A 13 -2.56 -13.09 17.68
C TYR A 13 -2.13 -14.46 18.24
N GLY A 14 -2.48 -14.72 19.51
CA GLY A 14 -2.22 -16.02 20.13
C GLY A 14 -2.99 -17.16 19.46
N GLU A 15 -4.19 -16.89 18.98
CA GLU A 15 -5.01 -17.88 18.28
C GLU A 15 -4.43 -18.24 16.91
N ILE A 16 -3.98 -17.26 16.12
CA ILE A 16 -3.28 -17.52 14.87
C ILE A 16 -2.08 -18.42 15.10
N TRP A 17 -1.24 -18.13 16.11
CA TRP A 17 -0.09 -18.94 16.46
C TRP A 17 -0.46 -20.37 16.85
N ARG A 18 -1.46 -20.55 17.68
CA ARG A 18 -1.91 -21.87 18.15
C ARG A 18 -2.48 -22.74 17.02
N GLN A 19 -3.10 -22.11 16.01
CA GLN A 19 -3.77 -22.81 14.93
C GLN A 19 -2.97 -22.92 13.64
N SER A 20 -1.82 -22.25 13.57
CA SER A 20 -0.93 -22.37 12.41
C SER A 20 -0.30 -23.76 12.34
N VAL A 21 -0.43 -24.40 11.18
CA VAL A 21 0.13 -25.73 10.89
C VAL A 21 0.94 -25.66 9.61
N LEU A 22 2.18 -26.12 9.66
CA LEU A 22 3.02 -26.18 8.45
C LEU A 22 2.35 -26.96 7.32
N PRO A 23 2.40 -26.47 6.08
CA PRO A 23 3.15 -25.33 5.56
C PRO A 23 2.36 -23.99 5.52
N GLU A 24 1.33 -23.83 6.34
CA GLU A 24 0.54 -22.58 6.36
C GLU A 24 1.35 -21.43 6.95
N ASP A 25 1.21 -20.24 6.34
CA ASP A 25 1.67 -18.99 6.90
C ASP A 25 0.59 -18.33 7.79
N ALA A 26 0.99 -17.30 8.51
CA ALA A 26 0.08 -16.60 9.44
C ALA A 26 -1.12 -15.95 8.74
N ILE A 27 -0.96 -15.46 7.50
CA ILE A 27 -2.04 -14.85 6.73
C ILE A 27 -3.06 -15.91 6.32
N LYS A 28 -2.60 -17.08 5.89
CA LYS A 28 -3.49 -18.19 5.54
C LYS A 28 -4.26 -18.68 6.75
N THR A 29 -3.59 -18.82 7.89
CA THR A 29 -4.26 -19.21 9.15
C THR A 29 -5.27 -18.14 9.57
N TYR A 30 -4.92 -16.86 9.51
CA TYR A 30 -5.84 -15.75 9.76
C TYR A 30 -7.07 -15.81 8.85
N THR A 31 -6.86 -15.98 7.54
CA THR A 31 -7.95 -16.10 6.56
C THR A 31 -8.93 -17.21 6.90
N LYS A 32 -8.40 -18.35 7.31
CA LYS A 32 -9.19 -19.52 7.71
C LYS A 32 -10.03 -19.25 8.96
N ILE A 33 -9.41 -18.66 10.00
CA ILE A 33 -10.07 -18.46 11.30
C ILE A 33 -11.11 -17.34 11.23
N TYR A 34 -10.70 -16.17 10.71
CA TYR A 34 -11.49 -14.95 10.81
C TYR A 34 -12.32 -14.61 9.58
N ASN A 35 -11.94 -15.13 8.42
CA ASN A 35 -12.62 -14.83 7.16
C ASN A 35 -13.24 -16.09 6.52
N GLY A 36 -13.26 -17.24 7.21
CA GLY A 36 -13.87 -18.47 6.73
C GLY A 36 -13.21 -19.02 5.46
N GLY A 37 -11.94 -18.73 5.24
CA GLY A 37 -11.20 -19.11 4.04
C GLY A 37 -11.40 -18.17 2.85
N ASP A 38 -12.12 -17.08 3.02
CA ASP A 38 -12.37 -16.08 1.97
C ASP A 38 -11.21 -15.11 1.83
N TRP A 39 -10.40 -15.35 0.81
CA TRP A 39 -9.23 -14.53 0.49
C TRP A 39 -9.57 -13.11 0.02
N SER A 40 -10.75 -12.90 -0.57
CA SER A 40 -11.18 -11.57 -0.99
C SER A 40 -11.41 -10.66 0.22
N LYS A 41 -12.00 -11.21 1.29
CA LYS A 41 -12.13 -10.49 2.57
C LYS A 41 -10.78 -10.18 3.19
N THR A 42 -9.87 -11.16 3.19
CA THR A 42 -8.51 -10.94 3.71
C THR A 42 -7.76 -9.88 2.91
N ALA A 43 -7.87 -9.89 1.58
CA ALA A 43 -7.25 -8.87 0.73
C ALA A 43 -7.83 -7.46 1.00
N ALA A 44 -9.13 -7.34 1.22
CA ALA A 44 -9.75 -6.08 1.61
C ALA A 44 -9.26 -5.59 2.99
N GLU A 45 -9.07 -6.50 3.95
CA GLU A 45 -8.52 -6.15 5.26
C GLU A 45 -7.03 -5.77 5.19
N LEU A 46 -6.26 -6.41 4.31
CA LEU A 46 -4.87 -6.02 4.06
C LEU A 46 -4.78 -4.64 3.40
N TYR A 47 -5.72 -4.32 2.51
CA TYR A 47 -5.84 -2.96 1.97
C TYR A 47 -6.19 -1.94 3.06
N ASP A 48 -7.19 -2.22 3.90
CA ASP A 48 -7.55 -1.37 5.03
C ASP A 48 -6.35 -1.12 5.96
N TYR A 49 -5.59 -2.18 6.25
CA TYR A 49 -4.34 -2.06 6.99
C TYR A 49 -3.34 -1.13 6.31
N ALA A 50 -3.09 -1.29 5.00
CA ALA A 50 -2.17 -0.46 4.24
C ALA A 50 -2.61 0.99 4.18
N ALA A 51 -3.90 1.24 3.91
CA ALA A 51 -4.48 2.57 3.86
C ALA A 51 -4.35 3.31 5.21
N ARG A 52 -4.62 2.61 6.31
CA ARG A 52 -4.48 3.18 7.67
C ARG A 52 -3.01 3.38 8.05
N MET A 53 -2.11 2.52 7.60
CA MET A 53 -0.68 2.70 7.80
C MET A 53 -0.13 3.93 7.08
N ALA A 54 -0.74 4.37 5.98
CA ALA A 54 -0.30 5.58 5.26
C ALA A 54 -0.24 6.83 6.16
N THR A 55 -1.05 6.87 7.22
CA THR A 55 -1.09 7.98 8.19
C THR A 55 -0.94 7.52 9.63
N PHE A 56 -0.40 6.31 9.85
CA PHE A 56 -0.27 5.67 11.18
C PHE A 56 -1.58 5.62 11.98
N ASP A 57 -2.71 5.40 11.29
CA ASP A 57 -4.05 5.40 11.87
C ASP A 57 -4.48 4.03 12.42
N ILE A 58 -3.64 3.42 13.21
CA ILE A 58 -3.87 2.15 13.91
C ILE A 58 -3.59 2.37 15.38
N ASP A 59 -4.48 1.91 16.25
CA ASP A 59 -4.29 1.98 17.69
C ASP A 59 -2.94 1.35 18.12
N GLY A 60 -2.25 1.97 19.04
CA GLY A 60 -0.90 1.57 19.42
C GLY A 60 0.20 2.02 18.43
N VAL A 61 -0.07 2.15 17.15
CA VAL A 61 0.86 2.80 16.20
C VAL A 61 0.70 4.31 16.26
N ARG A 62 -0.53 4.80 16.29
CA ARG A 62 -0.86 6.23 16.37
C ARG A 62 -0.26 6.89 17.60
N GLU A 63 -0.23 6.19 18.71
CA GLU A 63 0.35 6.66 19.97
C GLU A 63 1.85 7.00 19.85
N TYR A 64 2.61 6.18 19.11
CA TYR A 64 4.06 6.33 18.99
C TYR A 64 4.50 7.06 17.72
N ALA A 65 3.76 6.96 16.65
CA ALA A 65 4.16 7.42 15.33
C ALA A 65 3.22 8.46 14.70
N GLY A 66 2.04 8.70 15.27
CA GLY A 66 1.03 9.58 14.66
C GLY A 66 1.49 11.03 14.44
N SER A 67 2.41 11.52 15.27
CA SER A 67 3.04 12.84 15.11
C SER A 67 4.15 12.87 14.05
N ASN A 68 4.59 11.72 13.56
CA ASN A 68 5.69 11.58 12.61
C ASN A 68 5.20 11.49 11.15
N VAL A 69 3.91 11.69 10.91
CA VAL A 69 3.38 11.72 9.55
C VAL A 69 3.95 12.93 8.81
N THR A 70 4.61 12.68 7.70
CA THR A 70 5.19 13.69 6.81
C THR A 70 4.87 13.32 5.36
N ALA A 71 5.08 14.24 4.43
CA ALA A 71 4.87 13.95 3.02
C ALA A 71 5.64 12.71 2.52
N ASN A 72 6.80 12.41 3.10
CA ASN A 72 7.73 11.39 2.60
C ASN A 72 8.19 10.37 3.66
N HIS A 73 7.38 10.08 4.69
CA HIS A 73 7.77 9.09 5.70
C HIS A 73 7.78 7.65 5.15
N PHE A 74 7.02 7.37 4.10
CA PHE A 74 7.18 6.16 3.28
C PHE A 74 7.98 6.47 2.02
N LYS A 75 8.94 5.60 1.71
CA LYS A 75 9.82 5.75 0.55
C LYS A 75 9.65 4.56 -0.40
N THR A 76 8.69 4.69 -1.31
CA THR A 76 8.57 3.76 -2.43
C THR A 76 9.43 4.28 -3.58
N THR A 77 10.41 3.49 -4.00
CA THR A 77 11.27 3.87 -5.14
C THR A 77 10.53 3.67 -6.45
N LEU A 78 10.35 4.74 -7.18
CA LEU A 78 9.62 4.77 -8.45
C LEU A 78 10.50 5.35 -9.57
N PHE A 79 10.38 4.79 -10.75
CA PHE A 79 11.03 5.25 -11.98
C PHE A 79 10.00 5.81 -12.94
N LYS A 80 10.19 7.04 -13.37
CA LYS A 80 9.38 7.61 -14.43
C LYS A 80 9.75 6.95 -15.76
N GLN A 81 8.77 6.39 -16.44
CA GLN A 81 8.89 5.76 -17.73
C GLN A 81 8.61 6.77 -18.86
N ALA A 82 9.04 6.43 -20.08
CA ALA A 82 8.84 7.27 -21.26
C ALA A 82 7.36 7.50 -21.62
N ASP A 83 6.49 6.55 -21.27
CA ASP A 83 5.04 6.63 -21.45
C ASP A 83 4.32 7.46 -20.38
N GLY A 84 5.07 8.01 -19.40
CA GLY A 84 4.53 8.83 -18.32
C GLY A 84 4.13 8.07 -17.07
N TYR A 85 4.13 6.74 -17.08
CA TYR A 85 3.92 5.94 -15.90
C TYR A 85 5.10 6.02 -14.93
N TYR A 86 4.82 5.71 -13.67
CA TYR A 86 5.82 5.53 -12.63
C TYR A 86 5.84 4.07 -12.21
N GLN A 87 6.95 3.41 -12.46
CA GLN A 87 7.11 1.99 -12.18
C GLN A 87 7.92 1.77 -10.92
N VAL A 88 7.43 0.90 -10.03
CA VAL A 88 8.12 0.57 -8.80
C VAL A 88 9.45 -0.14 -9.09
N SER A 89 10.50 0.17 -8.31
CA SER A 89 11.77 -0.55 -8.40
C SER A 89 11.64 -2.01 -7.95
N TYR A 90 12.59 -2.85 -8.36
CA TYR A 90 12.62 -4.24 -7.92
C TYR A 90 12.66 -4.37 -6.38
N GLY A 91 13.49 -3.56 -5.71
CA GLY A 91 13.62 -3.59 -4.26
C GLY A 91 12.41 -3.08 -3.49
N SER A 92 11.55 -2.26 -4.13
CA SER A 92 10.31 -1.76 -3.55
C SER A 92 9.08 -2.55 -3.99
N CYS A 93 9.24 -3.56 -4.86
CA CYS A 93 8.10 -4.37 -5.30
C CYS A 93 7.55 -5.19 -4.14
N PRO A 94 6.24 -5.06 -3.81
CA PRO A 94 5.67 -5.80 -2.71
C PRO A 94 5.54 -7.29 -3.03
N SER A 95 5.93 -8.13 -2.09
CA SER A 95 5.61 -9.56 -2.12
C SER A 95 4.18 -9.82 -1.66
N THR A 96 3.77 -11.08 -1.60
CA THR A 96 2.42 -11.48 -1.14
C THR A 96 2.06 -10.80 0.19
N ALA A 97 0.89 -10.17 0.24
CA ALA A 97 0.39 -9.39 1.37
C ALA A 97 1.22 -8.15 1.74
N GLY A 98 2.24 -7.81 0.95
CA GLY A 98 2.95 -6.55 1.06
C GLY A 98 2.19 -5.40 0.41
N PHE A 99 2.63 -4.18 0.68
CA PHE A 99 2.01 -2.98 0.12
C PHE A 99 3.06 -1.89 -0.11
N ASN A 100 2.71 -0.97 -0.98
CA ASN A 100 3.42 0.29 -1.17
C ASN A 100 2.51 1.44 -0.80
N ILE A 101 3.11 2.50 -0.30
CA ILE A 101 2.46 3.78 -0.06
C ILE A 101 3.25 4.82 -0.86
N VAL A 102 2.55 5.49 -1.76
CA VAL A 102 3.15 6.49 -2.64
C VAL A 102 2.64 7.87 -2.24
N PRO A 103 3.49 8.72 -1.65
CA PRO A 103 3.11 10.10 -1.38
C PRO A 103 2.93 10.86 -2.69
N LEU A 104 1.88 11.67 -2.74
CA LEU A 104 1.54 12.49 -3.88
C LEU A 104 1.60 13.97 -3.52
N ASN A 105 1.91 14.82 -4.49
CA ASN A 105 1.73 16.25 -4.34
C ASN A 105 0.23 16.57 -4.24
N LEU A 106 -0.10 17.51 -3.39
CA LEU A 106 -1.45 18.06 -3.36
C LEU A 106 -1.70 18.86 -4.65
N PRO A 107 -2.93 18.81 -5.19
CA PRO A 107 -3.30 19.66 -6.31
C PRO A 107 -3.30 21.13 -5.88
N ASP A 108 -3.03 22.04 -6.83
CA ASP A 108 -3.05 23.49 -6.57
C ASP A 108 -4.47 24.00 -6.33
N GLU A 109 -5.48 23.35 -6.91
CA GLU A 109 -6.89 23.70 -6.75
C GLU A 109 -7.51 22.93 -5.59
N GLU A 110 -8.08 23.65 -4.64
CA GLU A 110 -8.78 23.07 -3.50
C GLU A 110 -10.00 22.25 -3.95
N GLY A 111 -10.15 21.06 -3.41
CA GLY A 111 -11.25 20.16 -3.75
C GLY A 111 -11.14 19.50 -5.13
N ALA A 112 -9.98 19.62 -5.78
CA ALA A 112 -9.76 18.97 -7.06
C ALA A 112 -9.90 17.43 -6.96
N VAL A 113 -10.33 16.83 -8.05
CA VAL A 113 -10.32 15.38 -8.21
C VAL A 113 -8.97 14.96 -8.79
N VAL A 114 -8.27 14.10 -8.08
CA VAL A 114 -7.08 13.43 -8.59
C VAL A 114 -7.44 12.07 -9.15
N THR A 115 -6.73 11.66 -10.18
CA THR A 115 -6.93 10.37 -10.83
C THR A 115 -5.58 9.66 -10.95
N ALA A 116 -5.55 8.38 -10.62
CA ALA A 116 -4.42 7.49 -10.83
C ALA A 116 -4.82 6.40 -11.81
N ASP A 117 -4.07 6.26 -12.87
CA ASP A 117 -4.16 5.13 -13.79
C ASP A 117 -3.21 4.03 -13.28
N PHE A 118 -3.79 2.95 -12.78
CA PHE A 118 -3.07 1.86 -12.12
C PHE A 118 -2.86 0.69 -13.07
N LYS A 119 -1.65 0.15 -13.07
CA LYS A 119 -1.29 -1.07 -13.79
C LYS A 119 -0.48 -1.99 -12.91
N GLY A 120 -1.09 -3.11 -12.53
CA GLY A 120 -0.47 -4.11 -11.66
C GLY A 120 0.67 -4.87 -12.37
N LEU A 121 1.80 -4.97 -11.71
CA LEU A 121 2.93 -5.75 -12.19
C LEU A 121 2.62 -7.25 -12.24
N GLN A 122 3.29 -7.93 -13.15
CA GLN A 122 3.26 -9.38 -13.29
C GLN A 122 4.65 -9.96 -13.05
N VAL A 123 4.73 -11.20 -12.58
CA VAL A 123 6.00 -11.95 -12.54
C VAL A 123 6.54 -12.05 -13.97
N GLY A 124 7.83 -11.75 -14.14
CA GLY A 124 8.49 -11.75 -15.45
C GLY A 124 8.41 -10.42 -16.21
N SER A 125 7.69 -9.40 -15.69
CA SER A 125 7.73 -8.05 -16.26
C SER A 125 9.16 -7.51 -16.22
N ALA A 126 9.54 -6.74 -17.23
CA ALA A 126 10.84 -6.06 -17.28
C ALA A 126 10.98 -5.07 -16.12
N LEU A 127 12.19 -4.93 -15.60
CA LEU A 127 12.50 -3.90 -14.63
C LEU A 127 12.47 -2.53 -15.30
N PRO A 128 12.21 -1.45 -14.52
CA PRO A 128 12.21 -0.11 -15.07
C PRO A 128 13.62 0.25 -15.56
N GLU A 129 13.65 0.91 -16.69
CA GLU A 129 14.85 1.55 -17.21
C GLU A 129 14.86 3.01 -16.79
N GLY A 130 16.04 3.59 -16.65
CA GLY A 130 16.20 5.00 -16.39
C GLY A 130 16.98 5.33 -15.13
N ASP A 131 17.04 6.59 -14.88
CA ASP A 131 17.92 7.21 -13.91
C ASP A 131 17.21 7.32 -12.55
N ALA A 132 17.95 7.11 -11.49
CA ALA A 132 17.50 7.30 -10.12
C ALA A 132 16.98 8.73 -9.83
N GLY A 133 17.23 9.69 -10.70
CA GLY A 133 16.74 11.06 -10.59
C GLY A 133 15.29 11.30 -10.99
N ASN A 134 14.58 10.30 -11.46
CA ASN A 134 13.18 10.42 -11.94
C ASN A 134 12.15 9.99 -10.90
N PHE A 135 12.39 10.23 -9.63
CA PHE A 135 11.48 9.83 -8.55
C PHE A 135 10.43 10.89 -8.24
N ILE A 136 9.23 10.42 -7.87
CA ILE A 136 8.17 11.29 -7.35
C ILE A 136 8.49 11.74 -5.93
N ASN A 137 8.97 10.84 -5.11
CA ASN A 137 9.10 10.98 -3.66
C ASN A 137 10.54 11.18 -3.17
N GLY A 138 11.39 11.78 -3.98
CA GLY A 138 12.69 12.29 -3.55
C GLY A 138 13.87 11.35 -3.77
N ASP A 139 14.96 11.62 -3.06
CA ASP A 139 16.28 11.01 -3.18
C ASP A 139 16.27 9.51 -2.79
N LEU A 140 15.98 8.66 -3.73
CA LEU A 140 15.94 7.24 -3.50
C LEU A 140 17.08 6.55 -4.19
N GLN A 141 17.72 5.65 -3.48
CA GLN A 141 18.72 4.78 -4.06
C GLN A 141 18.03 3.52 -4.57
N THR A 142 18.26 3.23 -5.82
CA THR A 142 17.74 2.05 -6.44
C THR A 142 18.78 0.97 -6.49
N ILE A 143 18.46 -0.15 -5.87
CA ILE A 143 19.27 -1.36 -5.98
C ILE A 143 18.44 -2.36 -6.77
N GLN A 144 18.72 -2.46 -8.07
CA GLN A 144 18.13 -3.51 -8.92
C GLN A 144 18.89 -4.83 -8.76
N GLY A 145 20.12 -4.78 -8.27
CA GLY A 145 20.99 -5.95 -8.19
C GLY A 145 21.29 -6.51 -9.57
N THR A 146 21.27 -7.83 -9.69
CA THR A 146 21.47 -8.55 -10.95
C THR A 146 20.16 -9.02 -11.59
N ALA A 147 19.03 -8.67 -11.00
CA ALA A 147 17.72 -9.04 -11.53
C ALA A 147 17.46 -8.28 -12.84
N THR A 148 16.86 -8.96 -13.81
CA THR A 148 16.44 -8.38 -15.09
C THR A 148 14.93 -8.30 -15.23
N THR A 149 14.20 -8.99 -14.36
CA THR A 149 12.74 -9.03 -14.35
C THR A 149 12.25 -9.12 -12.92
N TYR A 150 10.98 -8.75 -12.70
CA TYR A 150 10.32 -8.99 -11.42
C TYR A 150 10.04 -10.48 -11.23
N ASN A 151 10.57 -11.04 -10.15
CA ASN A 151 10.32 -12.43 -9.75
C ASN A 151 9.68 -12.53 -8.34
N ASN A 152 9.48 -11.39 -7.68
CA ASN A 152 8.97 -11.27 -6.32
C ASN A 152 7.59 -10.59 -6.23
N VAL A 153 6.86 -10.49 -7.33
CA VAL A 153 5.53 -9.89 -7.36
C VAL A 153 4.54 -10.76 -6.59
N GLY A 154 3.90 -10.17 -5.59
CA GLY A 154 2.93 -10.85 -4.74
C GLY A 154 1.49 -10.74 -5.23
N ASN A 155 1.23 -11.03 -6.49
CA ASN A 155 -0.11 -11.00 -7.06
C ASN A 155 -0.78 -12.38 -7.01
N GLY A 156 -1.29 -12.74 -5.86
CA GLY A 156 -2.10 -13.95 -5.71
C GLY A 156 -3.39 -13.92 -6.55
N LYS A 157 -4.25 -14.91 -6.35
CA LYS A 157 -5.55 -15.03 -7.07
C LYS A 157 -6.44 -13.80 -6.91
N GLU A 158 -6.36 -13.13 -5.76
CA GLU A 158 -7.20 -11.97 -5.42
C GLU A 158 -6.73 -10.66 -6.09
N GLY A 159 -5.56 -10.67 -6.72
CA GLY A 159 -5.03 -9.53 -7.46
C GLY A 159 -4.69 -8.34 -6.59
N TRP A 160 -4.68 -7.17 -7.21
CA TRP A 160 -4.32 -5.91 -6.59
C TRP A 160 -5.51 -5.22 -5.91
N ARG A 161 -5.17 -4.44 -4.88
CA ARG A 161 -6.06 -3.46 -4.23
C ARG A 161 -5.33 -2.13 -4.20
N TYR A 162 -6.01 -1.05 -4.52
CA TYR A 162 -5.41 0.29 -4.57
C TYR A 162 -6.46 1.38 -4.32
N GLY A 163 -6.00 2.57 -3.98
CA GLY A 163 -6.85 3.71 -3.70
C GLY A 163 -6.09 4.84 -3.01
N PHE A 164 -6.81 5.83 -2.51
CA PHE A 164 -6.23 7.05 -1.95
C PHE A 164 -6.53 7.21 -0.48
N VAL A 165 -5.62 7.91 0.21
CA VAL A 165 -5.81 8.37 1.58
C VAL A 165 -5.34 9.82 1.68
N ALA A 166 -6.14 10.68 2.29
CA ALA A 166 -5.76 12.04 2.63
C ALA A 166 -5.72 12.23 4.15
N LEU A 167 -4.67 12.90 4.64
CA LEU A 167 -4.60 13.43 6.01
C LEU A 167 -4.92 14.92 5.95
N LYS A 168 -5.88 15.37 6.75
CA LYS A 168 -6.26 16.76 6.84
C LYS A 168 -5.41 17.53 7.85
N LYS A 169 -5.43 18.85 7.74
CA LYS A 169 -4.69 19.75 8.65
C LYS A 169 -5.11 19.62 10.12
N ASP A 170 -6.36 19.23 10.36
CA ASP A 170 -6.89 18.99 11.71
C ASP A 170 -6.53 17.60 12.27
N GLY A 171 -5.81 16.78 11.49
CA GLY A 171 -5.41 15.43 11.84
C GLY A 171 -6.45 14.35 11.53
N SER A 172 -7.62 14.70 11.00
CA SER A 172 -8.59 13.71 10.53
C SER A 172 -8.16 13.10 9.19
N ARG A 173 -8.66 11.89 8.89
CA ARG A 173 -8.32 11.13 7.69
C ARG A 173 -9.55 10.98 6.81
N VAL A 174 -9.31 10.99 5.50
CA VAL A 174 -10.32 10.66 4.50
C VAL A 174 -9.79 9.54 3.65
N TYR A 175 -10.50 8.42 3.66
CA TYR A 175 -10.19 7.24 2.87
C TYR A 175 -11.02 7.24 1.61
N GLY A 176 -10.37 7.08 0.47
CA GLY A 176 -11.03 6.87 -0.80
C GLY A 176 -11.58 5.44 -0.95
N ASP A 177 -12.28 5.20 -2.03
CA ASP A 177 -12.77 3.88 -2.36
C ASP A 177 -11.60 2.91 -2.61
N MET A 178 -11.80 1.66 -2.21
CA MET A 178 -10.91 0.56 -2.57
C MET A 178 -11.25 0.07 -3.97
N TYR A 179 -10.29 0.18 -4.86
CA TYR A 179 -10.36 -0.41 -6.19
C TYR A 179 -9.74 -1.80 -6.19
N SER A 180 -10.27 -2.69 -7.03
CA SER A 180 -9.86 -4.08 -7.11
C SER A 180 -9.81 -4.54 -8.55
N ALA A 181 -8.65 -4.39 -9.20
CA ALA A 181 -8.44 -4.78 -10.59
C ALA A 181 -6.95 -5.01 -10.88
N LYS A 182 -6.64 -5.62 -12.03
CA LYS A 182 -5.27 -5.71 -12.52
C LYS A 182 -4.77 -4.39 -13.08
N GLU A 183 -5.68 -3.63 -13.67
CA GLU A 183 -5.45 -2.31 -14.24
C GLU A 183 -6.75 -1.52 -14.20
N GLY A 184 -6.66 -0.20 -14.14
CA GLY A 184 -7.81 0.68 -14.16
C GLY A 184 -7.54 2.01 -13.48
N GLU A 185 -8.50 2.89 -13.61
CA GLU A 185 -8.48 4.24 -13.06
C GLU A 185 -9.10 4.26 -11.66
N ALA A 186 -8.42 4.95 -10.74
CA ALA A 186 -8.93 5.30 -9.42
C ALA A 186 -9.03 6.81 -9.31
N SER A 187 -10.14 7.33 -8.81
CA SER A 187 -10.36 8.75 -8.63
C SER A 187 -10.66 9.09 -7.18
N PHE A 188 -10.24 10.27 -6.74
CA PHE A 188 -10.43 10.73 -5.38
C PHE A 188 -10.62 12.26 -5.33
N ALA A 189 -11.70 12.71 -4.71
CA ALA A 189 -11.91 14.11 -4.40
C ALA A 189 -11.04 14.50 -3.20
N VAL A 190 -9.99 15.28 -3.44
CA VAL A 190 -9.05 15.68 -2.38
C VAL A 190 -9.73 16.71 -1.48
N PRO A 191 -9.78 16.49 -0.14
CA PRO A 191 -10.31 17.50 0.77
C PRO A 191 -9.57 18.83 0.65
N ALA A 192 -10.28 19.94 0.65
CA ALA A 192 -9.70 21.29 0.52
C ALA A 192 -8.68 21.59 1.65
N ASP A 193 -8.87 21.00 2.82
CA ASP A 193 -8.01 21.14 3.98
C ASP A 193 -6.99 19.98 4.11
N ALA A 194 -6.71 19.25 3.04
CA ALA A 194 -5.70 18.20 3.03
C ALA A 194 -4.31 18.78 3.35
N ALA A 195 -3.56 18.05 4.19
CA ALA A 195 -2.17 18.32 4.48
C ALA A 195 -1.26 17.37 3.69
N TYR A 196 -1.67 16.12 3.54
CA TYR A 196 -0.94 15.09 2.80
C TYR A 196 -1.91 14.19 2.02
N LEU A 197 -1.42 13.68 0.90
CA LEU A 197 -2.15 12.77 0.01
C LEU A 197 -1.25 11.56 -0.32
N TYR A 198 -1.84 10.37 -0.30
CA TYR A 198 -1.16 9.10 -0.59
C TYR A 198 -2.01 8.25 -1.52
N PHE A 199 -1.30 7.46 -2.34
CA PHE A 199 -1.88 6.39 -3.16
C PHE A 199 -1.29 5.03 -2.78
#